data_99d089e4e5814abf0df08b25e2634f2c
#
_entry.id   99d089e4e5814abf0df08b25e2634f2c
#
_cell.length_a   1.000
_cell.length_b   1.000
_cell.length_c   1.000
_cell.angle_alpha   90.00
_cell.angle_beta   90.00
_cell.angle_gamma   90.00
#
_symmetry.space_group_name_H-M   'P 1'
#
loop_
_entity.id
_entity.type
_entity.pdbx_description
1 polymer ?
#
loop_
_entity_poly.entity_id
_entity_poly.type
_entity_poly.pdbx_seq_one_letter_code
_entity_poly.pdbx_strand_id
1 'polypeptide(L)'
;MFSMGISARIVKRIITLLIVILGVVTLSFCLQIFTGTDPAEMLVRKTTLFATEEQIQAMRVELGLDGTLSEQYTDYIKGLLTGDLGISITNRKPVIDNIRNALPVTCMLVIMSMLWVAILTVLISAFSVIWKDKAFDHATRVICIIGICVPSFWLALILLIAFAVEIPIFSVISDGSIKSLILPSISIAIPIACISIRVLRAAVINELKSDYVTYAKARGFSTSKIVYGEVLRNAFPSAITLFAQYCASVFGTSALIETVFSIQGLGYYLTEACESMDVYGISGVVLICAILFVLFNTAADIFSGIICPAYRRKRV
;
A
#
# COMPACT_ATOMS: atom_id res chain seq x y z
N MET A 1 -19.26 17.77 -22.46
CA MET A 1 -19.20 16.68 -21.51
C MET A 1 -19.07 17.29 -20.11
N PHE A 2 -20.11 17.18 -19.27
CA PHE A 2 -20.31 17.96 -18.06
C PHE A 2 -19.13 17.78 -17.07
N SER A 3 -18.56 18.89 -16.63
CA SER A 3 -17.65 18.94 -15.47
C SER A 3 -18.42 18.43 -14.24
N MET A 4 -18.24 17.18 -13.89
CA MET A 4 -18.82 16.62 -12.67
C MET A 4 -18.36 17.48 -11.49
N GLY A 5 -19.31 18.07 -10.76
CA GLY A 5 -19.06 18.82 -9.54
C GLY A 5 -18.32 17.96 -8.50
N ILE A 6 -17.70 18.61 -7.52
CA ILE A 6 -16.99 17.90 -6.42
C ILE A 6 -17.93 16.88 -5.75
N SER A 7 -19.20 17.23 -5.55
CA SER A 7 -20.25 16.35 -5.00
C SER A 7 -20.46 15.07 -5.82
N ALA A 8 -20.53 15.17 -7.15
CA ALA A 8 -20.72 14.00 -8.01
C ALA A 8 -19.49 13.05 -8.01
N ARG A 9 -18.27 13.60 -7.82
CA ARG A 9 -17.06 12.77 -7.66
C ARG A 9 -17.06 12.04 -6.32
N ILE A 10 -17.45 12.70 -5.24
CA ILE A 10 -17.58 12.06 -3.92
C ILE A 10 -18.62 10.96 -3.96
N VAL A 11 -19.80 11.20 -4.54
CA VAL A 11 -20.85 10.19 -4.68
C VAL A 11 -20.35 8.99 -5.49
N LYS A 12 -19.68 9.21 -6.63
CA LYS A 12 -19.08 8.12 -7.42
C LYS A 12 -18.08 7.30 -6.60
N ARG A 13 -17.25 7.94 -5.75
CA ARG A 13 -16.28 7.24 -4.90
C ARG A 13 -16.95 6.43 -3.79
N ILE A 14 -18.00 6.97 -3.18
CA ILE A 14 -18.81 6.23 -2.20
C ILE A 14 -19.43 5.00 -2.85
N ILE A 15 -20.04 5.15 -4.02
CA ILE A 15 -20.61 4.01 -4.77
C ILE A 15 -19.52 2.98 -5.10
N THR A 16 -18.35 3.42 -5.57
CA THR A 16 -17.22 2.52 -5.84
C THR A 16 -16.79 1.77 -4.56
N LEU A 17 -16.70 2.46 -3.43
CA LEU A 17 -16.36 1.85 -2.14
C LEU A 17 -17.38 0.78 -1.74
N LEU A 18 -18.67 1.08 -1.84
CA LEU A 18 -19.74 0.13 -1.54
C LEU A 18 -19.70 -1.11 -2.44
N ILE A 19 -19.48 -0.92 -3.75
CA ILE A 19 -19.33 -2.04 -4.70
C ILE A 19 -18.11 -2.89 -4.36
N VAL A 20 -16.98 -2.27 -4.03
CA VAL A 20 -15.75 -2.99 -3.65
C VAL A 20 -15.95 -3.77 -2.36
N ILE A 21 -16.54 -3.15 -1.34
CA ILE A 21 -16.86 -3.82 -0.06
C ILE A 21 -17.75 -5.03 -0.32
N LEU A 22 -18.87 -4.84 -1.03
CA LEU A 22 -19.79 -5.92 -1.33
C LEU A 22 -19.12 -7.04 -2.15
N GLY A 23 -18.30 -6.68 -3.13
CA GLY A 23 -17.55 -7.64 -3.93
C GLY A 23 -16.55 -8.46 -3.11
N VAL A 24 -15.78 -7.81 -2.24
CA VAL A 24 -14.82 -8.49 -1.35
C VAL A 24 -15.54 -9.43 -0.40
N VAL A 25 -16.60 -8.95 0.26
CA VAL A 25 -17.40 -9.75 1.19
C VAL A 25 -18.00 -10.98 0.52
N THR A 26 -18.62 -10.78 -0.65
CA THR A 26 -19.22 -11.90 -1.41
C THR A 26 -18.17 -12.91 -1.85
N LEU A 27 -17.03 -12.44 -2.39
CA LEU A 27 -15.95 -13.33 -2.81
C LEU A 27 -15.35 -14.11 -1.63
N SER A 28 -15.16 -13.45 -0.48
CA SER A 28 -14.65 -14.11 0.72
C SER A 28 -15.61 -15.19 1.21
N PHE A 29 -16.90 -14.89 1.27
CA PHE A 29 -17.92 -15.86 1.64
C PHE A 29 -17.98 -17.04 0.66
N CYS A 30 -17.93 -16.77 -0.66
CA CYS A 30 -17.87 -17.80 -1.67
C CYS A 30 -16.60 -18.67 -1.52
N LEU A 31 -15.44 -18.06 -1.26
CA LEU A 31 -14.21 -18.83 -1.04
C LEU A 31 -14.32 -19.76 0.16
N GLN A 32 -14.94 -19.32 1.25
CA GLN A 32 -15.20 -20.16 2.43
C GLN A 32 -16.01 -21.41 2.07
N ILE A 33 -17.06 -21.25 1.27
CA ILE A 33 -17.90 -22.36 0.82
C ILE A 33 -17.11 -23.28 -0.13
N PHE A 34 -16.39 -22.71 -1.11
CA PHE A 34 -15.65 -23.49 -2.11
C PHE A 34 -14.47 -24.26 -1.54
N THR A 35 -13.81 -23.78 -0.50
CA THR A 35 -12.72 -24.51 0.16
C THR A 35 -13.23 -25.72 0.93
N GLY A 36 -14.53 -25.81 1.19
CA GLY A 36 -15.11 -26.88 2.00
C GLY A 36 -14.58 -26.89 3.44
N THR A 37 -13.90 -25.84 3.85
CA THR A 37 -13.31 -25.71 5.18
C THR A 37 -14.37 -25.25 6.16
N ASP A 38 -14.67 -26.07 7.16
CA ASP A 38 -15.55 -25.70 8.26
C ASP A 38 -14.76 -24.93 9.34
N PRO A 39 -15.02 -23.63 9.53
CA PRO A 39 -14.33 -22.84 10.55
C PRO A 39 -14.51 -23.40 11.96
N ALA A 40 -15.69 -23.96 12.27
CA ALA A 40 -15.98 -24.56 13.56
C ALA A 40 -15.10 -25.78 13.81
N GLU A 41 -15.00 -26.69 12.83
CA GLU A 41 -14.14 -27.86 12.92
C GLU A 41 -12.67 -27.45 13.09
N MET A 42 -12.18 -26.49 12.31
CA MET A 42 -10.81 -26.01 12.44
C MET A 42 -10.52 -25.42 13.82
N LEU A 43 -11.42 -24.62 14.37
CA LEU A 43 -11.26 -24.04 15.70
C LEU A 43 -11.24 -25.11 16.80
N VAL A 44 -12.09 -26.14 16.72
CA VAL A 44 -12.12 -27.23 17.70
C VAL A 44 -10.85 -28.08 17.57
N ARG A 45 -10.43 -28.46 16.36
CA ARG A 45 -9.22 -29.29 16.13
C ARG A 45 -7.92 -28.59 16.54
N LYS A 46 -7.86 -27.28 16.52
CA LYS A 46 -6.71 -26.53 17.06
C LYS A 46 -6.56 -26.63 18.58
N THR A 47 -7.62 -26.96 19.31
CA THR A 47 -7.58 -27.04 20.79
C THR A 47 -7.63 -28.44 21.32
N THR A 48 -8.23 -29.34 20.57
CA THR A 48 -8.48 -30.71 21.03
C THR A 48 -7.93 -31.70 20.02
N LEU A 49 -7.01 -32.56 20.44
CA LEU A 49 -6.45 -33.63 19.58
C LEU A 49 -7.54 -34.60 19.07
N PHE A 50 -8.61 -34.75 19.86
CA PHE A 50 -9.76 -35.61 19.53
C PHE A 50 -11.04 -34.74 19.59
N ALA A 51 -11.33 -34.02 18.48
CA ALA A 51 -12.56 -33.28 18.34
C ALA A 51 -13.76 -34.23 18.19
N THR A 52 -14.77 -34.09 19.06
CA THR A 52 -16.02 -34.84 18.93
C THR A 52 -17.02 -34.03 18.07
N GLU A 53 -17.94 -34.76 17.39
CA GLU A 53 -18.99 -34.11 16.58
C GLU A 53 -19.87 -33.16 17.42
N GLU A 54 -20.10 -33.46 18.71
CA GLU A 54 -20.84 -32.62 19.63
C GLU A 54 -20.13 -31.27 19.86
N GLN A 55 -18.79 -31.30 20.00
CA GLN A 55 -17.99 -30.07 20.18
C GLN A 55 -17.97 -29.22 18.90
N ILE A 56 -17.88 -29.86 17.74
CA ILE A 56 -17.93 -29.18 16.44
C ILE A 56 -19.29 -28.52 16.24
N GLN A 57 -20.38 -29.26 16.54
CA GLN A 57 -21.72 -28.77 16.40
C GLN A 57 -22.01 -27.59 17.36
N ALA A 58 -21.55 -27.70 18.62
CA ALA A 58 -21.64 -26.58 19.56
C ALA A 58 -20.92 -25.32 19.06
N MET A 59 -19.72 -25.49 18.47
CA MET A 59 -18.97 -24.39 17.88
C MET A 59 -19.66 -23.82 16.63
N ARG A 60 -20.32 -24.64 15.80
CA ARG A 60 -21.12 -24.15 14.66
C ARG A 60 -22.24 -23.23 15.11
N VAL A 61 -22.97 -23.64 16.17
CA VAL A 61 -24.03 -22.81 16.76
C VAL A 61 -23.46 -21.50 17.33
N GLU A 62 -22.31 -21.56 18.04
CA GLU A 62 -21.63 -20.41 18.60
C GLU A 62 -21.19 -19.40 17.51
N LEU A 63 -20.75 -19.91 16.36
CA LEU A 63 -20.31 -19.10 15.22
C LEU A 63 -21.45 -18.72 14.27
N GLY A 64 -22.70 -19.15 14.53
CA GLY A 64 -23.85 -18.89 13.66
C GLY A 64 -23.76 -19.58 12.28
N LEU A 65 -23.08 -20.72 12.21
CA LEU A 65 -22.86 -21.52 10.99
C LEU A 65 -23.86 -22.68 10.83
N ASP A 66 -24.86 -22.78 11.71
CA ASP A 66 -25.90 -23.82 11.71
C ASP A 66 -27.09 -23.49 10.82
N GLY A 67 -27.20 -22.22 10.36
CA GLY A 67 -28.26 -21.75 9.46
C GLY A 67 -28.00 -22.11 7.98
N THR A 68 -28.98 -21.77 7.13
CA THR A 68 -28.85 -21.85 5.67
C THR A 68 -27.77 -20.89 5.17
N LEU A 69 -27.17 -21.17 4.00
CA LEU A 69 -26.15 -20.30 3.40
C LEU A 69 -26.61 -18.86 3.21
N SER A 70 -27.90 -18.62 2.96
CA SER A 70 -28.47 -17.29 2.85
C SER A 70 -28.59 -16.57 4.19
N GLU A 71 -28.87 -17.29 5.27
CA GLU A 71 -28.86 -16.75 6.62
C GLU A 71 -27.44 -16.41 7.07
N GLN A 72 -26.49 -17.33 6.90
CA GLN A 72 -25.07 -17.09 7.19
C GLN A 72 -24.52 -15.87 6.43
N TYR A 73 -24.81 -15.73 5.12
CA TYR A 73 -24.40 -14.58 4.33
C TYR A 73 -25.03 -13.28 4.83
N THR A 74 -26.32 -13.31 5.17
CA THR A 74 -27.02 -12.13 5.67
C THR A 74 -26.47 -11.70 7.03
N ASP A 75 -26.19 -12.64 7.93
CA ASP A 75 -25.64 -12.36 9.25
C ASP A 75 -24.19 -11.91 9.18
N TYR A 76 -23.40 -12.46 8.25
CA TYR A 76 -22.06 -11.96 7.94
C TYR A 76 -22.09 -10.49 7.47
N ILE A 77 -23.02 -10.12 6.57
CA ILE A 77 -23.17 -8.71 6.15
C ILE A 77 -23.62 -7.82 7.32
N LYS A 78 -24.56 -8.26 8.15
CA LYS A 78 -25.00 -7.50 9.32
C LYS A 78 -23.87 -7.29 10.32
N GLY A 79 -23.07 -8.34 10.59
CA GLY A 79 -21.87 -8.27 11.42
C GLY A 79 -20.90 -7.23 10.91
N LEU A 80 -20.61 -7.21 9.61
CA LEU A 80 -19.73 -6.21 8.99
C LEU A 80 -20.25 -4.77 9.18
N LEU A 81 -21.54 -4.54 9.08
CA LEU A 81 -22.15 -3.22 9.29
C LEU A 81 -22.04 -2.73 10.75
N THR A 82 -21.95 -3.66 11.70
CA THR A 82 -21.74 -3.36 13.13
C THR A 82 -20.25 -3.37 13.53
N GLY A 83 -19.34 -3.68 12.58
CA GLY A 83 -17.89 -3.76 12.81
C GLY A 83 -17.42 -5.11 13.34
N ASP A 84 -18.26 -6.12 13.34
CA ASP A 84 -17.91 -7.49 13.65
C ASP A 84 -17.38 -8.19 12.39
N LEU A 85 -16.09 -8.49 12.40
CA LEU A 85 -15.38 -9.20 11.33
C LEU A 85 -15.25 -10.71 11.61
N GLY A 86 -15.89 -11.21 12.68
CA GLY A 86 -15.78 -12.58 13.13
C GLY A 86 -14.53 -12.85 13.97
N ILE A 87 -14.35 -14.13 14.31
CA ILE A 87 -13.26 -14.62 15.16
C ILE A 87 -12.20 -15.28 14.28
N SER A 88 -10.96 -14.87 14.43
CA SER A 88 -9.81 -15.45 13.72
C SER A 88 -9.56 -16.90 14.15
N ILE A 89 -9.46 -17.79 13.17
CA ILE A 89 -9.08 -19.19 13.39
C ILE A 89 -7.62 -19.30 13.86
N THR A 90 -6.78 -18.34 13.46
CA THR A 90 -5.34 -18.34 13.76
C THR A 90 -5.08 -18.24 15.25
N ASN A 91 -5.73 -17.30 15.96
CA ASN A 91 -5.44 -16.99 17.36
C ASN A 91 -6.66 -16.86 18.28
N ARG A 92 -7.87 -17.16 17.78
CA ARG A 92 -9.16 -17.09 18.50
C ARG A 92 -9.52 -15.70 19.06
N LYS A 93 -8.93 -14.65 18.52
CA LYS A 93 -9.29 -13.28 18.86
C LYS A 93 -10.23 -12.69 17.81
N PRO A 94 -11.03 -11.68 18.17
CA PRO A 94 -11.77 -10.93 17.16
C PRO A 94 -10.82 -10.41 16.07
N VAL A 95 -11.19 -10.58 14.80
CA VAL A 95 -10.38 -10.14 13.66
C VAL A 95 -10.11 -8.63 13.73
N ILE A 96 -11.09 -7.85 14.21
CA ILE A 96 -10.94 -6.40 14.36
C ILE A 96 -9.82 -6.01 15.33
N ASP A 97 -9.57 -6.79 16.39
CA ASP A 97 -8.48 -6.54 17.33
C ASP A 97 -7.12 -6.83 16.72
N ASN A 98 -7.00 -7.91 15.95
CA ASN A 98 -5.78 -8.23 15.20
C ASN A 98 -5.47 -7.10 14.20
N ILE A 99 -6.47 -6.63 13.46
CA ILE A 99 -6.34 -5.52 12.51
C ILE A 99 -5.95 -4.23 13.24
N ARG A 100 -6.59 -3.91 14.37
CA ARG A 100 -6.29 -2.70 15.16
C ARG A 100 -4.84 -2.65 15.64
N ASN A 101 -4.27 -3.81 15.98
CA ASN A 101 -2.87 -3.90 16.40
C ASN A 101 -1.90 -3.85 15.22
N ALA A 102 -2.23 -4.50 14.10
CA ALA A 102 -1.37 -4.61 12.93
C ALA A 102 -1.37 -3.35 12.04
N LEU A 103 -2.52 -2.68 11.91
CA LEU A 103 -2.69 -1.52 11.02
C LEU A 103 -1.70 -0.37 11.28
N PRO A 104 -1.45 0.07 12.53
CA PRO A 104 -0.50 1.15 12.80
C PRO A 104 0.92 0.83 12.33
N VAL A 105 1.34 -0.43 12.44
CA VAL A 105 2.67 -0.89 12.04
C VAL A 105 2.82 -0.79 10.52
N THR A 106 1.85 -1.30 9.76
CA THR A 106 1.83 -1.17 8.30
C THR A 106 1.74 0.29 7.87
N CYS A 107 0.91 1.11 8.52
CA CYS A 107 0.83 2.54 8.23
C CYS A 107 2.18 3.23 8.42
N MET A 108 2.91 2.92 9.49
CA MET A 108 4.24 3.49 9.74
C MET A 108 5.25 3.06 8.69
N LEU A 109 5.24 1.78 8.28
CA LEU A 109 6.07 1.27 7.20
C LEU A 109 5.78 1.99 5.88
N VAL A 110 4.50 2.17 5.53
CA VAL A 110 4.06 2.90 4.32
C VAL A 110 4.53 4.35 4.36
N ILE A 111 4.34 5.06 5.49
CA ILE A 111 4.75 6.46 5.65
C ILE A 111 6.27 6.59 5.47
N MET A 112 7.07 5.73 6.13
CA MET A 112 8.52 5.75 6.00
C MET A 112 8.97 5.44 4.57
N SER A 113 8.36 4.46 3.91
CA SER A 113 8.65 4.13 2.51
C SER A 113 8.37 5.32 1.58
N MET A 114 7.21 5.97 1.74
CA MET A 114 6.84 7.13 0.95
C MET A 114 7.73 8.34 1.22
N LEU A 115 8.22 8.52 2.45
CA LEU A 115 9.20 9.54 2.78
C LEU A 115 10.51 9.32 2.01
N TRP A 116 11.03 8.08 1.98
CA TRP A 116 12.20 7.74 1.18
C TRP A 116 11.95 7.97 -0.32
N VAL A 117 10.80 7.54 -0.85
CA VAL A 117 10.42 7.81 -2.25
C VAL A 117 10.46 9.31 -2.55
N ALA A 118 9.87 10.15 -1.70
CA ALA A 118 9.84 11.59 -1.90
C ALA A 118 11.26 12.19 -1.90
N ILE A 119 12.08 11.86 -0.90
CA ILE A 119 13.45 12.36 -0.77
C ILE A 119 14.29 11.96 -1.98
N LEU A 120 14.33 10.67 -2.31
CA LEU A 120 15.12 10.15 -3.44
C LEU A 120 14.64 10.73 -4.78
N THR A 121 13.34 10.81 -5.00
CA THR A 121 12.76 11.34 -6.23
C THR A 121 13.16 12.78 -6.46
N VAL A 122 13.00 13.65 -5.46
CA VAL A 122 13.29 15.09 -5.61
C VAL A 122 14.78 15.31 -5.78
N LEU A 123 15.60 14.75 -4.91
CA LEU A 123 17.05 14.99 -4.93
C LEU A 123 17.69 14.45 -6.21
N ILE A 124 17.45 13.17 -6.54
CA ILE A 124 18.11 12.54 -7.69
C ILE A 124 17.60 13.14 -9.00
N SER A 125 16.31 13.46 -9.14
CA SER A 125 15.79 14.09 -10.34
C SER A 125 16.39 15.48 -10.56
N ALA A 126 16.50 16.31 -9.51
CA ALA A 126 17.07 17.64 -9.58
C ALA A 126 18.56 17.59 -9.99
N PHE A 127 19.35 16.75 -9.32
CA PHE A 127 20.77 16.59 -9.66
C PHE A 127 20.96 16.03 -11.08
N SER A 128 20.14 15.04 -11.49
CA SER A 128 20.20 14.46 -12.85
C SER A 128 19.93 15.52 -13.94
N VAL A 129 19.04 16.49 -13.67
CA VAL A 129 18.76 17.56 -14.63
C VAL A 129 19.85 18.66 -14.64
N ILE A 130 20.37 19.03 -13.46
CA ILE A 130 21.44 20.02 -13.34
C ILE A 130 22.69 19.53 -14.08
N TRP A 131 22.99 18.25 -13.97
CA TRP A 131 24.11 17.59 -14.66
C TRP A 131 23.67 16.78 -15.89
N LYS A 132 22.67 17.32 -16.60
CA LYS A 132 22.12 16.71 -17.80
C LYS A 132 23.23 16.33 -18.80
N ASP A 133 23.08 15.13 -19.35
CA ASP A 133 23.99 14.51 -20.32
C ASP A 133 25.44 14.26 -19.82
N LYS A 134 25.69 14.41 -18.49
CA LYS A 134 26.95 14.04 -17.83
C LYS A 134 26.86 12.61 -17.25
N ALA A 135 28.00 12.11 -16.75
CA ALA A 135 28.12 10.76 -16.20
C ALA A 135 27.06 10.44 -15.12
N PHE A 136 26.76 11.39 -14.22
CA PHE A 136 25.74 11.22 -13.18
C PHE A 136 24.33 10.99 -13.79
N ASP A 137 23.96 11.75 -14.80
CA ASP A 137 22.65 11.60 -15.46
C ASP A 137 22.55 10.25 -16.21
N HIS A 138 23.63 9.83 -16.87
CA HIS A 138 23.67 8.52 -17.51
C HIS A 138 23.59 7.38 -16.49
N ALA A 139 24.37 7.47 -15.40
CA ALA A 139 24.32 6.49 -14.29
C ALA A 139 22.92 6.43 -13.66
N THR A 140 22.28 7.56 -13.38
CA THR A 140 20.93 7.62 -12.83
C THR A 140 19.92 6.90 -13.73
N ARG A 141 19.99 7.11 -15.06
CA ARG A 141 19.11 6.42 -16.00
C ARG A 141 19.28 4.90 -15.98
N VAL A 142 20.53 4.43 -15.97
CA VAL A 142 20.84 3.00 -15.91
C VAL A 142 20.40 2.39 -14.57
N ILE A 143 20.76 3.03 -13.45
CA ILE A 143 20.39 2.56 -12.10
C ILE A 143 18.88 2.52 -11.94
N CYS A 144 18.15 3.52 -12.43
CA CYS A 144 16.69 3.51 -12.37
C CYS A 144 16.08 2.37 -13.20
N ILE A 145 16.64 2.02 -14.36
CA ILE A 145 16.15 0.89 -15.15
C ILE A 145 16.37 -0.42 -14.38
N ILE A 146 17.56 -0.63 -13.83
CA ILE A 146 17.88 -1.81 -13.01
C ILE A 146 16.95 -1.87 -11.79
N GLY A 147 16.81 -0.75 -11.06
CA GLY A 147 15.99 -0.69 -9.84
C GLY A 147 14.50 -0.96 -10.05
N ILE A 148 13.96 -0.68 -11.25
CA ILE A 148 12.58 -1.04 -11.61
C ILE A 148 12.45 -2.55 -11.86
N CYS A 149 13.48 -3.19 -12.40
CA CYS A 149 13.47 -4.62 -12.71
C CYS A 149 13.65 -5.51 -11.47
N VAL A 150 14.17 -4.95 -10.38
CA VAL A 150 14.43 -5.69 -9.14
C VAL A 150 13.15 -5.82 -8.31
N PRO A 151 12.68 -7.04 -8.00
CA PRO A 151 11.55 -7.23 -7.10
C PRO A 151 11.85 -6.70 -5.69
N SER A 152 10.92 -5.97 -5.08
CA SER A 152 11.12 -5.37 -3.74
C SER A 152 11.43 -6.40 -2.66
N PHE A 153 10.79 -7.58 -2.68
CA PHE A 153 11.06 -8.66 -1.72
C PHE A 153 12.47 -9.24 -1.87
N TRP A 154 12.98 -9.35 -3.08
CA TRP A 154 14.35 -9.81 -3.33
C TRP A 154 15.37 -8.79 -2.84
N LEU A 155 15.10 -7.50 -3.09
CA LEU A 155 15.92 -6.42 -2.53
C LEU A 155 15.88 -6.41 -1.00
N ALA A 156 14.71 -6.68 -0.41
CA ALA A 156 14.54 -6.83 1.03
C ALA A 156 15.44 -7.92 1.62
N LEU A 157 15.48 -9.11 0.98
CA LEU A 157 16.34 -10.22 1.39
C LEU A 157 17.83 -9.85 1.30
N ILE A 158 18.25 -9.20 0.20
CA ILE A 158 19.64 -8.76 0.05
C ILE A 158 20.03 -7.75 1.13
N LEU A 159 19.16 -6.75 1.38
CA LEU A 159 19.41 -5.75 2.42
C LEU A 159 19.44 -6.37 3.82
N LEU A 160 18.56 -7.32 4.09
CA LEU A 160 18.55 -8.06 5.35
C LEU A 160 19.85 -8.85 5.53
N ILE A 161 20.28 -9.61 4.53
CA ILE A 161 21.53 -10.38 4.60
C ILE A 161 22.72 -9.44 4.79
N ALA A 162 22.82 -8.40 3.95
CA ALA A 162 23.97 -7.50 3.98
C ALA A 162 24.07 -6.70 5.30
N PHE A 163 22.96 -6.19 5.83
CA PHE A 163 22.98 -5.22 6.93
C PHE A 163 22.45 -5.74 8.27
N ALA A 164 21.92 -6.95 8.31
CA ALA A 164 21.49 -7.58 9.55
C ALA A 164 22.27 -8.87 9.85
N VAL A 165 22.81 -9.57 8.83
CA VAL A 165 23.56 -10.81 9.03
C VAL A 165 25.07 -10.56 8.86
N GLU A 166 25.51 -10.06 7.70
CA GLU A 166 26.94 -9.86 7.41
C GLU A 166 27.52 -8.66 8.16
N ILE A 167 26.83 -7.53 8.13
CA ILE A 167 27.20 -6.30 8.83
C ILE A 167 26.09 -5.99 9.84
N PRO A 168 26.11 -6.52 11.08
CA PRO A 168 24.97 -6.49 12.02
C PRO A 168 24.68 -5.08 12.58
N ILE A 169 24.29 -4.14 11.70
CA ILE A 169 23.85 -2.79 12.07
C ILE A 169 22.37 -2.79 12.47
N PHE A 170 21.57 -3.69 11.86
CA PHE A 170 20.13 -3.86 12.09
C PHE A 170 19.83 -5.25 12.64
N SER A 171 18.69 -5.38 13.31
CA SER A 171 18.19 -6.69 13.77
C SER A 171 17.56 -7.47 12.61
N VAL A 172 17.72 -8.80 12.62
CA VAL A 172 17.07 -9.70 11.66
C VAL A 172 15.56 -9.72 11.89
N ILE A 173 15.13 -9.73 13.15
CA ILE A 173 13.72 -9.70 13.56
C ILE A 173 13.37 -8.29 14.00
N SER A 174 12.23 -7.78 13.56
CA SER A 174 11.75 -6.47 13.98
C SER A 174 11.45 -6.45 15.49
N ASP A 175 12.00 -5.48 16.17
CA ASP A 175 11.74 -5.19 17.59
C ASP A 175 10.63 -4.14 17.80
N GLY A 176 9.93 -3.75 16.72
CA GLY A 176 8.91 -2.71 16.71
C GLY A 176 9.46 -1.29 16.76
N SER A 177 10.78 -1.10 16.77
CA SER A 177 11.39 0.24 16.77
C SER A 177 11.36 0.87 15.38
N ILE A 178 11.46 2.20 15.31
CA ILE A 178 11.62 2.94 14.05
C ILE A 178 12.87 2.46 13.29
N LYS A 179 13.93 2.09 14.02
CA LYS A 179 15.17 1.59 13.41
C LYS A 179 14.95 0.30 12.64
N SER A 180 14.13 -0.63 13.15
CA SER A 180 13.83 -1.89 12.50
C SER A 180 13.01 -1.72 11.20
N LEU A 181 12.35 -0.59 11.00
CA LEU A 181 11.59 -0.27 9.79
C LEU A 181 12.42 0.38 8.67
N ILE A 182 13.68 0.74 8.92
CA ILE A 182 14.52 1.44 7.93
C ILE A 182 14.80 0.55 6.71
N LEU A 183 15.34 -0.65 6.90
CA LEU A 183 15.62 -1.57 5.78
C LEU A 183 14.36 -1.98 5.01
N PRO A 184 13.27 -2.39 5.68
CA PRO A 184 11.99 -2.68 5.03
C PRO A 184 11.47 -1.51 4.19
N SER A 185 11.47 -0.31 4.75
CA SER A 185 10.98 0.89 4.05
C SER A 185 11.84 1.27 2.84
N ILE A 186 13.16 1.11 2.91
CA ILE A 186 14.07 1.33 1.78
C ILE A 186 13.84 0.30 0.67
N SER A 187 13.62 -0.97 1.02
CA SER A 187 13.37 -2.03 0.03
C SER A 187 12.09 -1.78 -0.78
N ILE A 188 11.05 -1.25 -0.16
CA ILE A 188 9.82 -0.81 -0.83
C ILE A 188 10.09 0.46 -1.66
N ALA A 189 10.86 1.39 -1.11
CA ALA A 189 11.03 2.72 -1.69
C ALA A 189 11.86 2.73 -2.97
N ILE A 190 12.91 1.92 -3.07
CA ILE A 190 13.86 1.98 -4.20
C ILE A 190 13.19 1.76 -5.56
N PRO A 191 12.43 0.68 -5.81
CA PRO A 191 11.78 0.48 -7.11
C PRO A 191 10.80 1.60 -7.47
N ILE A 192 10.03 2.07 -6.48
CA ILE A 192 9.05 3.16 -6.65
C ILE A 192 9.76 4.49 -6.93
N ALA A 193 10.83 4.78 -6.20
CA ALA A 193 11.64 5.98 -6.42
C ALA A 193 12.26 5.98 -7.82
N CYS A 194 12.76 4.84 -8.31
CA CYS A 194 13.32 4.72 -9.65
C CYS A 194 12.31 5.09 -10.75
N ILE A 195 11.05 4.68 -10.61
CA ILE A 195 9.98 5.10 -11.54
C ILE A 195 9.72 6.60 -11.41
N SER A 196 9.56 7.07 -10.17
CA SER A 196 9.20 8.47 -9.86
C SER A 196 10.31 9.45 -10.29
N ILE A 197 11.58 9.09 -10.13
CA ILE A 197 12.74 9.86 -10.59
C ILE A 197 12.68 10.06 -12.11
N ARG A 198 12.42 9.02 -12.87
CA ARG A 198 12.33 9.11 -14.33
C ARG A 198 11.19 10.04 -14.78
N VAL A 199 10.04 9.94 -14.13
CA VAL A 199 8.87 10.76 -14.47
C VAL A 199 9.10 12.22 -14.09
N LEU A 200 9.59 12.49 -12.87
CA LEU A 200 9.86 13.86 -12.44
C LEU A 200 10.99 14.48 -13.28
N ARG A 201 12.06 13.74 -13.56
CA ARG A 201 13.14 14.20 -14.46
C ARG A 201 12.60 14.59 -15.84
N ALA A 202 11.73 13.77 -16.44
CA ALA A 202 11.14 14.08 -17.75
C ALA A 202 10.25 15.34 -17.68
N ALA A 203 9.47 15.50 -16.61
CA ALA A 203 8.65 16.68 -16.38
C ALA A 203 9.52 17.94 -16.23
N VAL A 204 10.59 17.88 -15.44
CA VAL A 204 11.54 19.00 -15.24
C VAL A 204 12.22 19.37 -16.56
N ILE A 205 12.66 18.41 -17.37
CA ILE A 205 13.26 18.69 -18.68
C ILE A 205 12.26 19.37 -19.64
N ASN A 206 11.01 18.96 -19.63
CA ASN A 206 9.98 19.60 -20.43
C ASN A 206 9.72 21.04 -19.95
N GLU A 207 9.67 21.26 -18.64
CA GLU A 207 9.43 22.57 -18.06
C GLU A 207 10.59 23.54 -18.33
N LEU A 208 11.83 23.03 -18.43
CA LEU A 208 13.00 23.83 -18.82
C LEU A 208 12.93 24.47 -20.23
N LYS A 209 11.97 24.03 -21.07
CA LYS A 209 11.72 24.61 -22.40
C LYS A 209 10.75 25.79 -22.37
N SER A 210 10.16 26.12 -21.21
CA SER A 210 9.18 27.19 -21.06
C SER A 210 9.81 28.57 -21.21
N ASP A 211 9.02 29.55 -21.65
CA ASP A 211 9.47 30.92 -21.92
C ASP A 211 10.02 31.58 -20.66
N TYR A 212 9.41 31.41 -19.50
CA TYR A 212 9.91 31.99 -18.25
C TYR A 212 11.33 31.53 -17.89
N VAL A 213 11.72 30.29 -18.27
CA VAL A 213 13.09 29.79 -18.09
C VAL A 213 14.06 30.53 -19.01
N THR A 214 13.64 30.81 -20.23
CA THR A 214 14.42 31.60 -21.19
C THR A 214 14.66 33.01 -20.65
N TYR A 215 13.61 33.66 -20.10
CA TYR A 215 13.74 34.97 -19.45
C TYR A 215 14.64 34.93 -18.21
N ALA A 216 14.53 33.90 -17.37
CA ALA A 216 15.39 33.76 -16.20
C ALA A 216 16.87 33.58 -16.58
N LYS A 217 17.17 32.81 -17.62
CA LYS A 217 18.53 32.70 -18.17
C LYS A 217 19.07 34.01 -18.72
N ALA A 218 18.23 34.78 -19.46
CA ALA A 218 18.61 36.10 -19.97
C ALA A 218 18.93 37.09 -18.84
N ARG A 219 18.32 36.92 -17.65
CA ARG A 219 18.62 37.67 -16.43
C ARG A 219 19.86 37.18 -15.67
N GLY A 220 20.57 36.16 -16.19
CA GLY A 220 21.81 35.63 -15.61
C GLY A 220 21.63 34.67 -14.46
N PHE A 221 20.43 34.12 -14.23
CA PHE A 221 20.26 33.10 -13.21
C PHE A 221 20.90 31.76 -13.61
N SER A 222 21.59 31.13 -12.65
CA SER A 222 22.20 29.82 -12.86
C SER A 222 21.13 28.73 -13.04
N THR A 223 21.45 27.69 -13.78
CA THR A 223 20.54 26.54 -14.01
C THR A 223 20.03 25.96 -12.70
N SER A 224 20.89 25.79 -11.70
CA SER A 224 20.49 25.27 -10.38
C SER A 224 19.44 26.15 -9.71
N LYS A 225 19.63 27.50 -9.72
CA LYS A 225 18.68 28.44 -9.14
C LYS A 225 17.32 28.37 -9.85
N ILE A 226 17.32 28.23 -11.18
CA ILE A 226 16.09 28.10 -11.98
C ILE A 226 15.40 26.77 -11.66
N VAL A 227 16.15 25.65 -11.61
CA VAL A 227 15.59 24.31 -11.35
C VAL A 227 14.96 24.25 -9.96
N TYR A 228 15.67 24.64 -8.91
CA TYR A 228 15.15 24.59 -7.54
C TYR A 228 14.09 25.65 -7.24
N GLY A 229 14.16 26.83 -7.86
CA GLY A 229 13.25 27.93 -7.59
C GLY A 229 11.87 27.74 -8.20
N GLU A 230 11.80 27.50 -9.49
CA GLU A 230 10.54 27.55 -10.24
C GLU A 230 10.20 26.26 -10.98
N VAL A 231 11.19 25.63 -11.64
CA VAL A 231 10.95 24.52 -12.53
C VAL A 231 10.48 23.27 -11.79
N LEU A 232 11.12 22.93 -10.68
CA LEU A 232 10.69 21.83 -9.82
C LEU A 232 9.26 22.04 -9.33
N ARG A 233 8.93 23.25 -8.87
CA ARG A 233 7.60 23.57 -8.38
C ARG A 233 6.53 23.34 -9.45
N ASN A 234 6.81 23.70 -10.70
CA ASN A 234 5.88 23.55 -11.82
C ASN A 234 5.83 22.08 -12.33
N ALA A 235 6.92 21.31 -12.20
CA ALA A 235 6.98 19.90 -12.57
C ALA A 235 6.38 18.96 -11.50
N PHE A 236 6.32 19.39 -10.24
CA PHE A 236 5.88 18.60 -9.08
C PHE A 236 4.50 17.92 -9.22
N PRO A 237 3.50 18.54 -9.86
CA PRO A 237 2.18 17.93 -10.00
C PRO A 237 2.18 16.53 -10.63
N SER A 238 3.09 16.27 -11.56
CA SER A 238 3.22 14.95 -12.19
C SER A 238 3.75 13.89 -11.21
N ALA A 239 4.68 14.27 -10.31
CA ALA A 239 5.21 13.40 -9.28
C ALA A 239 4.20 13.15 -8.15
N ILE A 240 3.43 14.17 -7.74
CA ILE A 240 2.40 14.05 -6.70
C ILE A 240 1.33 13.03 -7.08
N THR A 241 0.89 13.02 -8.34
CA THR A 241 -0.11 12.06 -8.81
C THR A 241 0.39 10.62 -8.69
N LEU A 242 1.65 10.35 -9.06
CA LEU A 242 2.27 9.04 -8.89
C LEU A 242 2.45 8.68 -7.42
N PHE A 243 2.98 9.60 -6.62
CA PHE A 243 3.18 9.40 -5.19
C PHE A 243 1.89 8.98 -4.50
N ALA A 244 0.80 9.68 -4.78
CA ALA A 244 -0.49 9.36 -4.23
C ALA A 244 -1.03 7.99 -4.68
N GLN A 245 -0.78 7.59 -5.92
CA GLN A 245 -1.14 6.27 -6.45
C GLN A 245 -0.32 5.16 -5.76
N TYR A 246 0.98 5.39 -5.54
CA TYR A 246 1.82 4.41 -4.86
C TYR A 246 1.51 4.29 -3.37
N CYS A 247 1.10 5.34 -2.67
CA CYS A 247 0.62 5.23 -1.29
C CYS A 247 -0.45 4.16 -1.12
N ALA A 248 -1.42 4.10 -2.06
CA ALA A 248 -2.46 3.09 -2.02
C ALA A 248 -1.94 1.68 -2.35
N SER A 249 -1.03 1.55 -3.32
CA SER A 249 -0.53 0.24 -3.77
C SER A 249 0.43 -0.41 -2.77
N VAL A 250 1.17 0.38 -1.99
CA VAL A 250 2.13 -0.14 -1.01
C VAL A 250 1.47 -0.97 0.08
N PHE A 251 0.24 -0.63 0.50
CA PHE A 251 -0.51 -1.47 1.45
C PHE A 251 -0.69 -2.90 0.97
N GLY A 252 -0.95 -3.10 -0.33
CA GLY A 252 -1.08 -4.45 -0.90
C GLY A 252 0.25 -5.17 -1.10
N THR A 253 1.34 -4.42 -1.34
CA THR A 253 2.67 -5.00 -1.62
C THR A 253 3.53 -5.14 -0.37
N SER A 254 3.16 -4.53 0.76
CA SER A 254 3.93 -4.61 2.00
C SER A 254 3.95 -6.00 2.63
N ALA A 255 2.97 -6.86 2.33
CA ALA A 255 2.81 -8.17 2.94
C ALA A 255 4.09 -9.03 2.85
N LEU A 256 4.67 -9.15 1.66
CA LEU A 256 5.92 -9.90 1.47
C LEU A 256 7.10 -9.29 2.25
N ILE A 257 7.16 -7.98 2.33
CA ILE A 257 8.23 -7.27 3.06
C ILE A 257 8.06 -7.44 4.56
N GLU A 258 6.83 -7.32 5.06
CA GLU A 258 6.51 -7.56 6.47
C GLU A 258 6.87 -8.98 6.89
N THR A 259 6.59 -9.98 6.02
CA THR A 259 6.96 -11.37 6.27
C THR A 259 8.48 -11.57 6.29
N VAL A 260 9.22 -11.01 5.32
CA VAL A 260 10.69 -11.11 5.25
C VAL A 260 11.37 -10.56 6.50
N PHE A 261 10.89 -9.45 7.05
CA PHE A 261 11.45 -8.81 8.24
C PHE A 261 10.71 -9.17 9.54
N SER A 262 9.76 -10.13 9.51
CA SER A 262 8.94 -10.52 10.66
C SER A 262 8.27 -9.33 11.37
N ILE A 263 7.78 -8.37 10.58
CA ILE A 263 7.06 -7.18 11.06
C ILE A 263 5.59 -7.55 11.24
N GLN A 264 5.06 -7.44 12.44
CA GLN A 264 3.68 -7.80 12.77
C GLN A 264 2.68 -6.73 12.29
N GLY A 265 2.61 -6.54 10.97
CA GLY A 265 1.66 -5.67 10.30
C GLY A 265 0.50 -6.43 9.67
N LEU A 266 -0.36 -5.70 8.92
CA LEU A 266 -1.52 -6.27 8.22
C LEU A 266 -1.14 -7.35 7.21
N GLY A 267 -0.03 -7.15 6.49
CA GLY A 267 0.44 -8.11 5.49
C GLY A 267 0.97 -9.38 6.13
N TYR A 268 1.68 -9.27 7.25
CA TYR A 268 2.13 -10.42 8.04
C TYR A 268 0.93 -11.22 8.56
N TYR A 269 -0.06 -10.53 9.16
CA TYR A 269 -1.30 -11.16 9.62
C TYR A 269 -2.07 -11.83 8.46
N LEU A 270 -2.09 -11.21 7.27
CA LEU A 270 -2.69 -11.83 6.08
C LEU A 270 -1.99 -13.13 5.71
N THR A 271 -0.65 -13.16 5.75
CA THR A 271 0.13 -14.37 5.44
C THR A 271 -0.16 -15.48 6.44
N GLU A 272 -0.14 -15.18 7.76
CA GLU A 272 -0.52 -16.14 8.81
C GLU A 272 -1.95 -16.66 8.63
N ALA A 273 -2.89 -15.77 8.28
CA ALA A 273 -4.27 -16.15 8.03
C ALA A 273 -4.40 -17.07 6.80
N CYS A 274 -3.62 -16.81 5.74
CA CYS A 274 -3.58 -17.68 4.55
C CYS A 274 -3.01 -19.08 4.89
N GLU A 275 -1.91 -19.15 5.63
CA GLU A 275 -1.28 -20.41 6.06
C GLU A 275 -2.21 -21.22 6.96
N SER A 276 -3.00 -20.54 7.79
CA SER A 276 -3.96 -21.15 8.71
C SER A 276 -5.34 -21.39 8.09
N MET A 277 -5.55 -21.05 6.81
CA MET A 277 -6.85 -21.05 6.14
C MET A 277 -7.94 -20.27 6.92
N ASP A 278 -7.53 -19.17 7.58
CA ASP A 278 -8.39 -18.31 8.36
C ASP A 278 -9.17 -17.35 7.45
N VAL A 279 -10.32 -17.81 6.98
CA VAL A 279 -11.14 -17.04 6.03
C VAL A 279 -11.62 -15.72 6.61
N TYR A 280 -11.95 -15.67 7.91
CA TYR A 280 -12.35 -14.41 8.58
C TYR A 280 -11.18 -13.43 8.65
N GLY A 281 -9.98 -13.91 9.00
CA GLY A 281 -8.76 -13.11 9.01
C GLY A 281 -8.43 -12.56 7.61
N ILE A 282 -8.43 -13.43 6.59
CA ILE A 282 -8.17 -13.04 5.19
C ILE A 282 -9.19 -11.98 4.75
N SER A 283 -10.49 -12.25 4.95
CA SER A 283 -11.57 -11.35 4.55
C SER A 283 -11.47 -10.00 5.22
N GLY A 284 -11.21 -9.97 6.54
CA GLY A 284 -11.06 -8.75 7.32
C GLY A 284 -9.89 -7.89 6.82
N VAL A 285 -8.71 -8.48 6.59
CA VAL A 285 -7.55 -7.75 6.08
C VAL A 285 -7.79 -7.23 4.67
N VAL A 286 -8.33 -8.06 3.76
CA VAL A 286 -8.61 -7.64 2.37
C VAL A 286 -9.64 -6.51 2.35
N LEU A 287 -10.66 -6.57 3.19
CA LEU A 287 -11.66 -5.52 3.33
C LEU A 287 -11.03 -4.19 3.77
N ILE A 288 -10.21 -4.21 4.83
CA ILE A 288 -9.52 -3.00 5.30
C ILE A 288 -8.55 -2.45 4.26
N CYS A 289 -7.77 -3.30 3.60
CA CYS A 289 -6.89 -2.89 2.51
C CYS A 289 -7.68 -2.24 1.35
N ALA A 290 -8.84 -2.80 0.99
CA ALA A 290 -9.70 -2.24 -0.04
C ALA A 290 -10.25 -0.85 0.35
N ILE A 291 -10.70 -0.69 1.60
CA ILE A 291 -11.14 0.60 2.14
C ILE A 291 -10.01 1.62 2.09
N LEU A 292 -8.84 1.27 2.60
CA LEU A 292 -7.65 2.14 2.60
C LEU A 292 -7.25 2.52 1.18
N PHE A 293 -7.24 1.56 0.24
CA PHE A 293 -6.94 1.81 -1.17
C PHE A 293 -7.88 2.87 -1.77
N VAL A 294 -9.20 2.75 -1.55
CA VAL A 294 -10.17 3.74 -2.06
C VAL A 294 -10.01 5.09 -1.38
N LEU A 295 -9.76 5.12 -0.06
CA LEU A 295 -9.53 6.35 0.69
C LEU A 295 -8.29 7.10 0.21
N PHE A 296 -7.15 6.40 0.09
CA PHE A 296 -5.89 7.00 -0.38
C PHE A 296 -6.00 7.48 -1.83
N ASN A 297 -6.62 6.71 -2.73
CA ASN A 297 -6.84 7.17 -4.10
C ASN A 297 -7.78 8.39 -4.16
N THR A 298 -8.79 8.43 -3.29
CA THR A 298 -9.69 9.59 -3.23
C THR A 298 -8.97 10.83 -2.70
N ALA A 299 -8.20 10.68 -1.63
CA ALA A 299 -7.37 11.76 -1.10
C ALA A 299 -6.37 12.25 -2.16
N ALA A 300 -5.74 11.35 -2.88
CA ALA A 300 -4.84 11.63 -3.99
C ALA A 300 -5.48 12.47 -5.09
N ASP A 301 -6.67 12.10 -5.53
CA ASP A 301 -7.42 12.83 -6.56
C ASP A 301 -7.82 14.23 -6.09
N ILE A 302 -8.22 14.37 -4.83
CA ILE A 302 -8.56 15.66 -4.21
C ILE A 302 -7.31 16.55 -4.15
N PHE A 303 -6.20 16.01 -3.65
CA PHE A 303 -4.94 16.73 -3.48
C PHE A 303 -4.37 17.19 -4.82
N SER A 304 -4.36 16.31 -5.82
CA SER A 304 -3.95 16.64 -7.19
C SER A 304 -4.83 17.73 -7.81
N GLY A 305 -6.14 17.72 -7.53
CA GLY A 305 -7.08 18.74 -8.00
C GLY A 305 -6.91 20.11 -7.35
N ILE A 306 -6.39 20.17 -6.12
CA ILE A 306 -6.10 21.42 -5.40
C ILE A 306 -4.77 22.01 -5.89
N ILE A 307 -3.73 21.20 -6.02
CA ILE A 307 -2.38 21.66 -6.37
C ILE A 307 -2.26 22.04 -7.85
N CYS A 308 -3.00 21.36 -8.73
CA CYS A 308 -2.94 21.60 -10.17
C CYS A 308 -4.30 21.89 -10.79
N PRO A 309 -4.81 23.14 -10.74
CA PRO A 309 -6.05 23.52 -11.43
C PRO A 309 -6.01 23.29 -12.95
N ALA A 310 -4.83 23.33 -13.58
CA ALA A 310 -4.63 23.06 -15.00
C ALA A 310 -4.84 21.57 -15.36
N TYR A 311 -4.59 20.63 -14.45
CA TYR A 311 -4.89 19.20 -14.62
C TYR A 311 -6.40 18.93 -14.67
N ARG A 312 -7.18 19.84 -14.09
CA ARG A 312 -8.64 19.82 -14.14
C ARG A 312 -9.19 20.06 -15.56
N ARG A 313 -8.45 20.78 -16.44
CA ARG A 313 -8.85 21.05 -17.84
C ARG A 313 -8.48 19.95 -18.84
N LYS A 314 -7.50 19.09 -18.55
CA LYS A 314 -7.03 18.05 -19.49
C LYS A 314 -7.74 16.70 -19.32
N ARG A 315 -8.53 16.49 -18.26
CA ARG A 315 -9.36 15.29 -18.02
C ARG A 315 -10.85 15.52 -18.34
N VAL A 316 -11.17 16.59 -19.05
CA VAL A 316 -12.51 16.86 -19.63
C VAL A 316 -12.49 16.46 -21.11
#